data_d613ed8f8bc411b146d4ce84957b5ff8
#
_entry.id   d613ed8f8bc411b146d4ce84957b5ff8
#
_cell.length_a   1.000
_cell.length_b   1.000
_cell.length_c   1.000
_cell.angle_alpha   90.00
_cell.angle_beta   90.00
_cell.angle_gamma   90.00
#
_symmetry.space_group_name_H-M   'P 1'
#
loop_
_entity.id
_entity.type
_entity.pdbx_description
1 polymer ?
#
loop_
_entity_poly.entity_id
_entity_poly.type
_entity_poly.pdbx_seq_one_letter_code
_entity_poly.pdbx_strand_id
1 'polypeptide(L)'
;MRYLNRIHAFVLFLSVSLLAWAQDGKIGYQFLHIPVSAHSAALGGANISIVEDDASMMWTNAAMLTNVSDNSIVLGYNSYIRSSHLMSAGYTKAIGSRGTWALGVQMLDYGKMDETDELGNVIGRFSAKDLNFQTSYSYLLSERWSGAIVAKVLLSNYANYSSTALGADLALNYFDEEAGFSFSAVGRNWGGQVKSLHEDGGLAALPFDLALGMSKDFANAPLRVSLTADDLTHWDDVKFIQHFVLGLDVLPSKNTWVAVGYNFRRAHEMKVADKSHWAGISVGAGLNVKKFKVGVAYGKYHVAASSLVINAAFSL
;
A
#
# COMPACT_ATOMS: atom_id res chain seq x y z
N MET A 1 -30.85 20.86 12.44
CA MET A 1 -30.41 20.31 13.74
C MET A 1 -29.96 18.86 13.71
N ARG A 2 -30.68 17.87 13.13
CA ARG A 2 -30.26 16.46 13.13
C ARG A 2 -28.94 16.18 12.39
N TYR A 3 -28.60 16.91 11.32
CA TYR A 3 -27.35 16.76 10.59
C TYR A 3 -26.14 17.35 11.33
N LEU A 4 -26.34 18.48 12.02
CA LEU A 4 -25.30 19.14 12.81
C LEU A 4 -24.86 18.24 13.98
N ASN A 5 -25.80 17.58 14.66
CA ASN A 5 -25.48 16.65 15.75
C ASN A 5 -24.72 15.39 15.27
N ARG A 6 -24.97 14.93 14.03
CA ARG A 6 -24.24 13.80 13.44
C ARG A 6 -22.80 14.19 13.07
N ILE A 7 -22.60 15.42 12.57
CA ILE A 7 -21.26 15.95 12.28
C ILE A 7 -20.47 16.13 13.58
N HIS A 8 -21.08 16.69 14.63
CA HIS A 8 -20.43 16.83 15.94
C HIS A 8 -20.09 15.47 16.57
N ALA A 9 -20.98 14.48 16.47
CA ALA A 9 -20.72 13.12 16.96
C ALA A 9 -19.59 12.46 16.19
N PHE A 10 -19.50 12.67 14.87
CA PHE A 10 -18.43 12.15 14.03
C PHE A 10 -17.09 12.83 14.33
N VAL A 11 -17.07 14.16 14.48
CA VAL A 11 -15.89 14.94 14.88
C VAL A 11 -15.43 14.57 16.29
N LEU A 12 -16.36 14.37 17.23
CA LEU A 12 -16.05 13.95 18.60
C LEU A 12 -15.49 12.51 18.63
N PHE A 13 -16.05 11.60 17.82
CA PHE A 13 -15.55 10.24 17.68
C PHE A 13 -14.14 10.23 17.06
N LEU A 14 -13.89 11.08 16.06
CA LEU A 14 -12.56 11.25 15.47
C LEU A 14 -11.55 11.83 16.49
N SER A 15 -11.96 12.81 17.30
CA SER A 15 -11.07 13.45 18.29
C SER A 15 -10.73 12.55 19.47
N VAL A 16 -11.67 11.72 19.93
CA VAL A 16 -11.42 10.73 21.01
C VAL A 16 -10.47 9.63 20.54
N SER A 17 -10.58 9.23 19.27
CA SER A 17 -9.68 8.23 18.71
C SER A 17 -8.25 8.74 18.49
N LEU A 18 -8.06 10.03 18.24
CA LEU A 18 -6.72 10.64 18.10
C LEU A 18 -5.96 10.72 19.44
N LEU A 19 -6.67 10.75 20.58
CA LEU A 19 -6.05 10.83 21.92
C LEU A 19 -5.63 9.47 22.49
N ALA A 20 -6.11 8.37 21.91
CA ALA A 20 -5.83 7.02 22.46
C ALA A 20 -4.49 6.39 22.01
N TRP A 21 -3.69 7.06 21.19
CA TRP A 21 -2.57 6.44 20.46
C TRP A 21 -1.20 7.06 20.74
N ALA A 22 -1.06 7.91 21.75
CA ALA A 22 0.25 8.27 22.26
C ALA A 22 0.81 7.12 23.15
N GLN A 23 0.98 5.92 22.57
CA GLN A 23 1.76 4.87 23.19
C GLN A 23 3.19 4.96 22.65
N ASP A 24 4.17 5.15 23.55
CA ASP A 24 5.61 4.93 23.32
C ASP A 24 5.90 3.45 22.99
N GLY A 25 5.14 2.88 22.06
CA GLY A 25 5.22 1.50 21.63
C GLY A 25 6.11 1.37 20.41
N LYS A 26 6.88 0.29 20.35
CA LYS A 26 7.61 -0.09 19.13
C LYS A 26 6.64 -0.20 17.97
N ILE A 27 6.96 0.41 16.83
CA ILE A 27 6.18 0.25 15.59
C ILE A 27 6.55 -1.09 14.96
N GLY A 28 5.55 -1.95 14.76
CA GLY A 28 5.69 -3.25 14.10
C GLY A 28 5.09 -3.28 12.70
N TYR A 29 5.09 -4.44 12.06
CA TYR A 29 4.37 -4.73 10.80
C TYR A 29 4.74 -3.83 9.61
N GLN A 30 6.00 -3.44 9.49
CA GLN A 30 6.51 -2.58 8.42
C GLN A 30 6.31 -3.16 7.01
N PHE A 31 6.04 -4.46 6.89
CA PHE A 31 5.75 -5.09 5.61
C PHE A 31 4.50 -4.53 4.91
N LEU A 32 3.61 -3.86 5.65
CA LEU A 32 2.43 -3.19 5.11
C LEU A 32 2.77 -2.03 4.16
N HIS A 33 3.98 -1.49 4.21
CA HIS A 33 4.48 -0.46 3.29
C HIS A 33 5.09 -1.03 2.00
N ILE A 34 5.25 -2.36 1.90
CA ILE A 34 5.80 -2.97 0.69
C ILE A 34 4.73 -2.93 -0.42
N PRO A 35 5.03 -2.34 -1.59
CA PRO A 35 4.04 -2.22 -2.66
C PRO A 35 3.63 -3.60 -3.20
N VAL A 36 2.33 -3.78 -3.38
CA VAL A 36 1.70 -4.98 -3.94
C VAL A 36 1.36 -4.78 -5.41
N SER A 37 0.85 -3.59 -5.77
CA SER A 37 0.56 -3.25 -7.16
C SER A 37 1.84 -2.99 -7.94
N ALA A 38 2.00 -3.63 -9.11
CA ALA A 38 3.11 -3.37 -10.01
C ALA A 38 3.08 -1.94 -10.53
N HIS A 39 1.89 -1.38 -10.82
CA HIS A 39 1.79 -0.01 -11.29
C HIS A 39 2.19 0.99 -10.19
N SER A 40 1.66 0.84 -8.98
CA SER A 40 2.08 1.66 -7.84
C SER A 40 3.59 1.52 -7.56
N ALA A 41 4.14 0.29 -7.66
CA ALA A 41 5.58 0.05 -7.51
C ALA A 41 6.41 0.79 -8.56
N ALA A 42 5.96 0.79 -9.83
CA ALA A 42 6.61 1.51 -10.92
C ALA A 42 6.63 3.02 -10.69
N LEU A 43 5.60 3.56 -10.06
CA LEU A 43 5.43 4.98 -9.74
C LEU A 43 6.07 5.40 -8.39
N GLY A 44 7.05 4.64 -7.90
CA GLY A 44 7.78 4.97 -6.67
C GLY A 44 7.32 4.23 -5.44
N GLY A 45 6.26 3.40 -5.53
CA GLY A 45 5.82 2.48 -4.49
C GLY A 45 4.74 3.00 -3.53
N ALA A 46 4.37 4.28 -3.62
CA ALA A 46 3.39 4.90 -2.72
C ALA A 46 2.21 5.56 -3.45
N ASN A 47 2.01 5.32 -4.74
CA ASN A 47 0.93 5.96 -5.49
C ASN A 47 -0.44 5.52 -4.98
N ILE A 48 -1.33 6.51 -4.72
CA ILE A 48 -2.70 6.33 -4.22
C ILE A 48 -3.75 7.07 -5.06
N SER A 49 -3.36 7.71 -6.17
CA SER A 49 -4.24 8.64 -6.90
C SER A 49 -4.53 8.24 -8.33
N ILE A 50 -3.88 7.22 -8.89
CA ILE A 50 -4.15 6.76 -10.24
C ILE A 50 -5.42 5.90 -10.24
N VAL A 51 -6.45 6.41 -10.93
CA VAL A 51 -7.73 5.72 -11.07
C VAL A 51 -7.66 4.84 -12.32
N GLU A 52 -7.78 3.54 -12.11
CA GLU A 52 -7.77 2.53 -13.18
C GLU A 52 -8.52 1.26 -12.75
N ASP A 53 -8.77 0.38 -13.70
CA ASP A 53 -9.40 -0.91 -13.45
C ASP A 53 -8.34 -1.92 -12.95
N ASP A 54 -7.84 -1.70 -11.72
CA ASP A 54 -6.86 -2.56 -11.04
C ASP A 54 -7.33 -2.95 -9.64
N ALA A 55 -7.69 -4.22 -9.45
CA ALA A 55 -8.12 -4.74 -8.16
C ALA A 55 -7.01 -4.71 -7.10
N SER A 56 -5.73 -4.60 -7.49
CA SER A 56 -4.62 -4.49 -6.55
C SER A 56 -4.61 -3.17 -5.77
N MET A 57 -5.41 -2.18 -6.19
CA MET A 57 -5.61 -0.94 -5.44
C MET A 57 -6.25 -1.15 -4.07
N MET A 58 -6.83 -2.32 -3.79
CA MET A 58 -7.37 -2.65 -2.46
C MET A 58 -6.34 -2.54 -1.33
N TRP A 59 -5.04 -2.67 -1.62
CA TRP A 59 -3.97 -2.57 -0.63
C TRP A 59 -3.39 -1.16 -0.48
N THR A 60 -3.65 -0.26 -1.43
CA THR A 60 -3.12 1.12 -1.43
C THR A 60 -4.19 2.16 -1.16
N ASN A 61 -5.27 2.13 -1.94
CA ASN A 61 -6.42 3.03 -1.82
C ASN A 61 -7.70 2.31 -2.24
N ALA A 62 -8.38 1.71 -1.27
CA ALA A 62 -9.60 0.96 -1.53
C ALA A 62 -10.75 1.82 -2.09
N ALA A 63 -10.74 3.16 -1.94
CA ALA A 63 -11.79 4.01 -2.53
C ALA A 63 -11.84 3.93 -4.07
N MET A 64 -10.74 3.53 -4.71
CA MET A 64 -10.67 3.36 -6.15
C MET A 64 -11.36 2.08 -6.67
N LEU A 65 -11.69 1.15 -5.79
CA LEU A 65 -12.34 -0.11 -6.17
C LEU A 65 -13.73 0.07 -6.79
N THR A 66 -14.34 1.23 -6.65
CA THR A 66 -15.58 1.58 -7.36
C THR A 66 -15.41 1.65 -8.88
N ASN A 67 -14.17 1.74 -9.38
CA ASN A 67 -13.81 1.78 -10.79
C ASN A 67 -13.31 0.43 -11.33
N VAL A 68 -13.28 -0.60 -10.49
CA VAL A 68 -12.77 -1.93 -10.85
C VAL A 68 -13.91 -2.78 -11.42
N SER A 69 -13.60 -3.52 -12.47
CA SER A 69 -14.52 -4.48 -13.10
C SER A 69 -15.05 -5.49 -12.08
N ASP A 70 -16.33 -5.84 -12.21
CA ASP A 70 -16.97 -6.80 -11.32
C ASP A 70 -16.30 -8.19 -11.40
N ASN A 71 -16.35 -8.92 -10.27
CA ASN A 71 -15.81 -10.28 -10.15
C ASN A 71 -14.34 -10.38 -10.62
N SER A 72 -13.49 -9.44 -10.20
CA SER A 72 -12.06 -9.47 -10.55
C SER A 72 -11.24 -10.20 -9.51
N ILE A 73 -10.35 -11.08 -9.98
CA ILE A 73 -9.32 -11.76 -9.18
C ILE A 73 -7.98 -11.11 -9.51
N VAL A 74 -7.17 -10.84 -8.50
CA VAL A 74 -5.80 -10.34 -8.67
C VAL A 74 -4.83 -11.21 -7.87
N LEU A 75 -3.70 -11.53 -8.50
CA LEU A 75 -2.57 -12.22 -7.91
C LEU A 75 -1.35 -11.32 -8.03
N GLY A 76 -0.55 -11.26 -6.97
CA GLY A 76 0.68 -10.48 -6.93
C GLY A 76 1.84 -11.28 -6.36
N TYR A 77 3.02 -11.01 -6.89
CA TYR A 77 4.28 -11.53 -6.39
C TYR A 77 5.32 -10.41 -6.41
N ASN A 78 6.00 -10.23 -5.30
CA ASN A 78 7.09 -9.28 -5.16
C ASN A 78 8.31 -9.99 -4.59
N SER A 79 9.35 -10.17 -5.42
CA SER A 79 10.67 -10.56 -4.95
C SER A 79 11.28 -9.33 -4.29
N TYR A 80 11.26 -9.30 -2.96
CA TYR A 80 11.73 -8.18 -2.16
C TYR A 80 13.23 -8.31 -1.86
N ILE A 81 13.70 -7.81 -0.76
CA ILE A 81 15.13 -7.80 -0.41
C ILE A 81 15.61 -9.21 -0.04
N ARG A 82 16.75 -9.64 -0.58
CA ARG A 82 17.36 -10.97 -0.38
C ARG A 82 16.40 -12.09 -0.79
N SER A 83 16.10 -13.01 0.13
CA SER A 83 15.22 -14.17 -0.06
C SER A 83 13.80 -13.91 0.45
N SER A 84 13.42 -12.65 0.67
CA SER A 84 12.05 -12.32 1.11
C SER A 84 11.12 -12.21 -0.09
N HIS A 85 9.92 -12.78 0.04
CA HIS A 85 8.92 -12.82 -1.02
C HIS A 85 7.57 -12.40 -0.47
N LEU A 86 6.99 -11.32 -1.04
CA LEU A 86 5.62 -10.93 -0.75
C LEU A 86 4.70 -11.52 -1.82
N MET A 87 3.75 -12.32 -1.38
CA MET A 87 2.70 -12.88 -2.21
C MET A 87 1.37 -12.27 -1.83
N SER A 88 0.49 -12.06 -2.81
CA SER A 88 -0.84 -11.51 -2.56
C SER A 88 -1.88 -12.15 -3.46
N ALA A 89 -3.10 -12.25 -2.95
CA ALA A 89 -4.27 -12.64 -3.71
C ALA A 89 -5.46 -11.79 -3.24
N GLY A 90 -6.29 -11.36 -4.20
CA GLY A 90 -7.47 -10.55 -3.90
C GLY A 90 -8.63 -10.87 -4.84
N TYR A 91 -9.82 -10.57 -4.36
CA TYR A 91 -11.07 -10.70 -5.09
C TYR A 91 -11.95 -9.48 -4.85
N THR A 92 -12.54 -8.96 -5.92
CA THR A 92 -13.48 -7.83 -5.84
C THR A 92 -14.83 -8.21 -6.42
N LYS A 93 -15.89 -7.68 -5.82
CA LYS A 93 -17.27 -7.88 -6.26
C LYS A 93 -18.08 -6.59 -6.15
N ALA A 94 -18.72 -6.19 -7.24
CA ALA A 94 -19.65 -5.08 -7.23
C ALA A 94 -20.90 -5.43 -6.41
N ILE A 95 -21.36 -4.51 -5.59
CA ILE A 95 -22.56 -4.62 -4.73
C ILE A 95 -23.51 -3.49 -5.12
N GLY A 96 -24.53 -3.84 -5.90
CA GLY A 96 -25.42 -2.85 -6.51
C GLY A 96 -24.69 -1.98 -7.54
N SER A 97 -25.16 -0.74 -7.73
CA SER A 97 -24.62 0.19 -8.73
C SER A 97 -23.52 1.13 -8.19
N ARG A 98 -23.27 1.14 -6.90
CA ARG A 98 -22.42 2.16 -6.24
C ARG A 98 -21.39 1.57 -5.28
N GLY A 99 -21.50 0.30 -4.92
CA GLY A 99 -20.66 -0.35 -3.93
C GLY A 99 -19.74 -1.38 -4.55
N THR A 100 -18.56 -1.58 -3.97
CA THR A 100 -17.64 -2.68 -4.30
C THR A 100 -17.09 -3.26 -3.00
N TRP A 101 -17.22 -4.55 -2.85
CA TRP A 101 -16.61 -5.30 -1.76
C TRP A 101 -15.37 -6.01 -2.25
N ALA A 102 -14.36 -6.10 -1.39
CA ALA A 102 -13.15 -6.83 -1.69
C ALA A 102 -12.64 -7.64 -0.50
N LEU A 103 -11.99 -8.74 -0.82
CA LEU A 103 -11.20 -9.55 0.10
C LEU A 103 -9.78 -9.63 -0.42
N GLY A 104 -8.80 -9.52 0.48
CA GLY A 104 -7.39 -9.63 0.13
C GLY A 104 -6.59 -10.36 1.20
N VAL A 105 -5.56 -11.06 0.75
CA VAL A 105 -4.54 -11.65 1.59
C VAL A 105 -3.16 -11.27 1.06
N GLN A 106 -2.25 -10.93 1.97
CA GLN A 106 -0.83 -10.71 1.70
C GLN A 106 -0.04 -11.60 2.65
N MET A 107 1.04 -12.19 2.16
CA MET A 107 1.98 -12.97 2.96
C MET A 107 3.40 -12.57 2.60
N LEU A 108 4.14 -12.03 3.55
CA LEU A 108 5.59 -11.86 3.45
C LEU A 108 6.27 -13.06 4.08
N ASP A 109 6.99 -13.82 3.26
CA ASP A 109 7.88 -14.89 3.69
C ASP A 109 9.32 -14.36 3.68
N TYR A 110 9.97 -14.32 4.84
CA TYR A 110 11.36 -13.84 4.97
C TYR A 110 12.40 -14.90 4.58
N GLY A 111 11.94 -16.10 4.20
CA GLY A 111 12.83 -17.23 3.90
C GLY A 111 13.31 -17.95 5.16
N LYS A 112 14.31 -18.77 4.99
CA LYS A 112 14.97 -19.49 6.08
C LYS A 112 16.15 -18.69 6.61
N MET A 113 16.24 -18.57 7.92
CA MET A 113 17.32 -17.90 8.64
C MET A 113 18.06 -18.90 9.52
N ASP A 114 19.39 -18.76 9.60
CA ASP A 114 20.18 -19.59 10.49
C ASP A 114 19.98 -19.11 11.93
N GLU A 115 19.75 -20.04 12.82
CA GLU A 115 19.75 -19.85 14.27
C GLU A 115 21.17 -20.06 14.79
N THR A 116 21.72 -19.08 15.51
CA THR A 116 23.07 -19.13 16.00
C THR A 116 23.12 -19.08 17.53
N ASP A 117 24.11 -19.74 18.12
CA ASP A 117 24.43 -19.59 19.55
C ASP A 117 25.16 -18.24 19.82
N GLU A 118 25.47 -17.96 21.08
CA GLU A 118 26.18 -16.76 21.49
C GLU A 118 27.60 -16.64 20.90
N LEU A 119 28.17 -17.75 20.44
CA LEU A 119 29.48 -17.83 19.82
C LEU A 119 29.42 -17.70 18.29
N GLY A 120 28.22 -17.60 17.71
CA GLY A 120 27.99 -17.49 16.27
C GLY A 120 27.96 -18.83 15.52
N ASN A 121 27.95 -19.97 16.21
CA ASN A 121 27.80 -21.27 15.57
C ASN A 121 26.35 -21.49 15.17
N VAL A 122 26.12 -22.03 13.96
CA VAL A 122 24.77 -22.37 13.51
C VAL A 122 24.27 -23.61 14.25
N ILE A 123 23.22 -23.44 15.05
CA ILE A 123 22.59 -24.50 15.85
C ILE A 123 21.26 -24.99 15.28
N GLY A 124 20.66 -24.23 14.35
CA GLY A 124 19.39 -24.58 13.74
C GLY A 124 19.01 -23.65 12.59
N ARG A 125 17.78 -23.78 12.14
CA ARG A 125 17.13 -22.88 11.18
C ARG A 125 15.69 -22.61 11.56
N PHE A 126 15.27 -21.38 11.37
CA PHE A 126 13.89 -20.97 11.57
C PHE A 126 13.35 -20.20 10.36
N SER A 127 12.04 -20.01 10.31
CA SER A 127 11.35 -19.18 9.32
C SER A 127 10.56 -18.08 10.02
N ALA A 128 10.40 -16.96 9.32
CA ALA A 128 9.56 -15.86 9.74
C ALA A 128 8.56 -15.52 8.63
N LYS A 129 7.31 -15.24 9.01
CA LYS A 129 6.22 -14.90 8.09
C LYS A 129 5.29 -13.90 8.72
N ASP A 130 4.88 -12.94 7.90
CA ASP A 130 3.79 -12.02 8.21
C ASP A 130 2.64 -12.24 7.24
N LEU A 131 1.41 -12.25 7.78
CA LEU A 131 0.19 -12.34 7.00
C LEU A 131 -0.71 -11.16 7.31
N ASN A 132 -1.35 -10.62 6.28
CA ASN A 132 -2.42 -9.64 6.39
C ASN A 132 -3.66 -10.19 5.67
N PHE A 133 -4.74 -10.37 6.40
CA PHE A 133 -6.07 -10.61 5.86
C PHE A 133 -6.85 -9.31 5.93
N GLN A 134 -7.41 -8.87 4.82
CA GLN A 134 -8.22 -7.66 4.80
C GLN A 134 -9.53 -7.84 4.05
N THR A 135 -10.53 -7.10 4.50
CA THR A 135 -11.78 -6.89 3.78
C THR A 135 -12.02 -5.40 3.62
N SER A 136 -12.53 -4.98 2.49
CA SER A 136 -12.85 -3.59 2.24
C SER A 136 -14.22 -3.43 1.61
N TYR A 137 -14.85 -2.30 1.92
CA TYR A 137 -16.07 -1.85 1.29
C TYR A 137 -15.88 -0.43 0.78
N SER A 138 -16.04 -0.26 -0.53
CA SER A 138 -15.94 1.00 -1.23
C SER A 138 -17.30 1.44 -1.70
N TYR A 139 -17.58 2.73 -1.67
CA TYR A 139 -18.87 3.26 -2.06
C TYR A 139 -18.72 4.58 -2.82
N LEU A 140 -19.44 4.70 -3.93
CA LEU A 140 -19.53 5.93 -4.72
C LEU A 140 -20.48 6.90 -4.01
N LEU A 141 -19.91 7.87 -3.29
CA LEU A 141 -20.63 8.87 -2.48
C LEU A 141 -21.40 9.86 -3.37
N SER A 142 -20.77 10.25 -4.48
CA SER A 142 -21.36 11.09 -5.53
C SER A 142 -20.76 10.71 -6.89
N GLU A 143 -21.09 11.42 -7.96
CA GLU A 143 -20.53 11.16 -9.31
C GLU A 143 -19.01 11.23 -9.37
N ARG A 144 -18.37 12.04 -8.51
CA ARG A 144 -16.93 12.28 -8.50
C ARG A 144 -16.23 11.85 -7.22
N TRP A 145 -16.97 11.51 -6.17
CA TRP A 145 -16.40 11.13 -4.88
C TRP A 145 -16.68 9.69 -4.54
N SER A 146 -15.65 8.97 -4.18
CA SER A 146 -15.73 7.63 -3.60
C SER A 146 -15.01 7.57 -2.25
N GLY A 147 -15.49 6.70 -1.38
CA GLY A 147 -14.89 6.46 -0.07
C GLY A 147 -14.81 4.98 0.21
N ALA A 148 -13.90 4.57 1.09
CA ALA A 148 -13.77 3.18 1.51
C ALA A 148 -13.36 3.05 2.96
N ILE A 149 -13.75 1.91 3.53
CA ILE A 149 -13.31 1.42 4.84
C ILE A 149 -12.66 0.05 4.62
N VAL A 150 -11.52 -0.17 5.26
CA VAL A 150 -10.80 -1.45 5.26
C VAL A 150 -10.66 -1.94 6.68
N ALA A 151 -10.92 -3.22 6.92
CA ALA A 151 -10.59 -3.91 8.15
C ALA A 151 -9.49 -4.94 7.89
N LYS A 152 -8.51 -5.03 8.81
CA LYS A 152 -7.32 -5.87 8.69
C LYS A 152 -7.14 -6.74 9.93
N VAL A 153 -6.73 -7.99 9.70
CA VAL A 153 -6.22 -8.91 10.71
C VAL A 153 -4.82 -9.32 10.30
N LEU A 154 -3.86 -9.07 11.18
CA LEU A 154 -2.45 -9.34 10.93
C LEU A 154 -1.98 -10.45 11.86
N LEU A 155 -1.25 -11.40 11.30
CA LEU A 155 -0.66 -12.52 12.01
C LEU A 155 0.83 -12.56 11.68
N SER A 156 1.67 -12.53 12.72
CA SER A 156 3.12 -12.73 12.58
C SER A 156 3.53 -14.02 13.27
N ASN A 157 4.37 -14.79 12.60
CA ASN A 157 4.95 -16.02 13.12
C ASN A 157 6.46 -15.98 12.90
N TYR A 158 7.24 -15.90 13.98
CA TYR A 158 8.69 -15.86 13.97
C TYR A 158 9.23 -16.99 14.84
N ALA A 159 9.76 -18.02 14.21
CA ALA A 159 10.16 -19.27 14.90
C ALA A 159 9.00 -19.84 15.76
N ASN A 160 9.13 -19.79 17.07
CA ASN A 160 8.13 -20.29 18.04
C ASN A 160 7.21 -19.19 18.58
N TYR A 161 7.38 -17.95 18.13
CA TYR A 161 6.61 -16.80 18.61
C TYR A 161 5.53 -16.41 17.61
N SER A 162 4.38 -16.00 18.12
CA SER A 162 3.27 -15.52 17.28
C SER A 162 2.64 -14.28 17.86
N SER A 163 2.29 -13.33 16.99
CA SER A 163 1.54 -12.15 17.38
C SER A 163 0.32 -11.95 16.49
N THR A 164 -0.65 -11.19 16.99
CA THR A 164 -1.86 -10.83 16.27
C THR A 164 -2.10 -9.34 16.44
N ALA A 165 -2.46 -8.67 15.35
CA ALA A 165 -2.86 -7.28 15.39
C ALA A 165 -4.15 -7.05 14.60
N LEU A 166 -4.86 -5.99 14.95
CA LEU A 166 -6.06 -5.52 14.25
C LEU A 166 -5.78 -4.13 13.70
N GLY A 167 -6.27 -3.85 12.50
CA GLY A 167 -6.08 -2.57 11.85
C GLY A 167 -7.26 -2.17 11.00
N ALA A 168 -7.32 -0.88 10.67
CA ALA A 168 -8.30 -0.31 9.77
C ALA A 168 -7.66 0.77 8.89
N ASP A 169 -8.22 0.97 7.68
CA ASP A 169 -7.90 2.11 6.84
C ASP A 169 -9.19 2.85 6.48
N LEU A 170 -9.04 4.15 6.24
CA LEU A 170 -10.06 5.01 5.67
C LEU A 170 -9.49 5.66 4.42
N ALA A 171 -10.26 5.64 3.33
CA ALA A 171 -9.83 6.21 2.07
C ALA A 171 -10.92 7.07 1.46
N LEU A 172 -10.50 8.15 0.81
CA LEU A 172 -11.35 9.05 0.04
C LEU A 172 -10.66 9.35 -1.28
N ASN A 173 -11.42 9.34 -2.37
CA ASN A 173 -10.95 9.72 -3.68
C ASN A 173 -11.94 10.66 -4.36
N TYR A 174 -11.43 11.70 -4.98
CA TYR A 174 -12.11 12.56 -5.94
C TYR A 174 -11.56 12.25 -7.34
N PHE A 175 -12.44 12.01 -8.29
CA PHE A 175 -12.07 11.79 -9.68
C PHE A 175 -12.98 12.56 -10.61
N ASP A 176 -12.39 13.36 -11.48
CA ASP A 176 -13.03 14.10 -12.56
C ASP A 176 -12.50 13.57 -13.88
N GLU A 177 -13.29 12.70 -14.54
CA GLU A 177 -12.91 12.06 -15.80
C GLU A 177 -12.73 13.07 -16.93
N GLU A 178 -13.58 14.11 -17.01
CA GLU A 178 -13.49 15.15 -18.04
C GLU A 178 -12.22 15.99 -17.89
N ALA A 179 -11.89 16.33 -16.65
CA ALA A 179 -10.66 17.03 -16.36
C ALA A 179 -9.43 16.09 -16.40
N GLY A 180 -9.60 14.78 -16.35
CA GLY A 180 -8.51 13.83 -16.16
C GLY A 180 -7.75 14.08 -14.86
N PHE A 181 -8.44 14.46 -13.78
CA PHE A 181 -7.84 14.82 -12.50
C PHE A 181 -8.37 13.94 -11.38
N SER A 182 -7.45 13.42 -10.58
CA SER A 182 -7.77 12.68 -9.36
C SER A 182 -7.04 13.25 -8.16
N PHE A 183 -7.72 13.22 -7.02
CA PHE A 183 -7.16 13.55 -5.70
C PHE A 183 -7.58 12.50 -4.70
N SER A 184 -6.66 12.05 -3.86
CA SER A 184 -6.91 11.04 -2.83
C SER A 184 -6.34 11.44 -1.49
N ALA A 185 -7.04 11.01 -0.44
CA ALA A 185 -6.57 11.04 0.94
C ALA A 185 -6.79 9.66 1.58
N VAL A 186 -5.75 9.10 2.18
CA VAL A 186 -5.80 7.77 2.78
C VAL A 186 -5.13 7.80 4.15
N GLY A 187 -5.88 7.40 5.19
CA GLY A 187 -5.31 7.05 6.49
C GLY A 187 -5.20 5.53 6.58
N ARG A 188 -3.99 5.02 6.78
CA ARG A 188 -3.69 3.59 6.73
C ARG A 188 -3.22 3.06 8.08
N ASN A 189 -3.50 1.77 8.31
CA ASN A 189 -2.92 0.99 9.41
C ASN A 189 -3.25 1.57 10.80
N TRP A 190 -4.46 2.07 10.96
CA TRP A 190 -4.97 2.50 12.25
C TRP A 190 -5.26 1.29 13.11
N GLY A 191 -4.44 1.01 14.12
CA GLY A 191 -4.58 -0.19 14.94
C GLY A 191 -3.32 -0.58 15.68
N GLY A 192 -3.31 -1.79 16.25
CA GLY A 192 -2.20 -2.29 17.04
C GLY A 192 -2.32 -3.77 17.36
N GLN A 193 -1.32 -4.28 18.03
CA GLN A 193 -1.34 -5.66 18.53
C GLN A 193 -2.41 -5.87 19.59
N VAL A 194 -3.07 -7.02 19.50
CA VAL A 194 -3.96 -7.56 20.54
C VAL A 194 -3.31 -8.76 21.25
N LYS A 195 -2.29 -9.34 20.62
CA LYS A 195 -1.42 -10.38 21.21
C LYS A 195 0.03 -10.04 20.88
N SER A 196 0.85 -9.82 21.91
CA SER A 196 2.29 -9.57 21.77
C SER A 196 3.04 -10.81 21.30
N LEU A 197 4.21 -10.60 20.70
CA LEU A 197 5.13 -11.66 20.28
C LEU A 197 5.76 -12.37 21.49
N HIS A 198 6.04 -11.63 22.58
CA HIS A 198 6.63 -12.12 23.82
C HIS A 198 5.69 -11.84 24.99
N GLU A 199 5.62 -12.76 25.96
CA GLU A 199 4.75 -12.62 27.14
C GLU A 199 5.02 -11.36 27.95
N ASP A 200 6.30 -10.98 28.10
CA ASP A 200 6.74 -9.76 28.81
C ASP A 200 6.91 -8.54 27.87
N GLY A 201 6.56 -8.68 26.59
CA GLY A 201 6.67 -7.63 25.59
C GLY A 201 5.48 -6.68 25.61
N GLY A 202 5.73 -5.38 25.48
CA GLY A 202 4.68 -4.40 25.22
C GLY A 202 4.00 -4.65 23.87
N LEU A 203 2.77 -4.18 23.72
CA LEU A 203 2.04 -4.24 22.45
C LEU A 203 2.64 -3.24 21.45
N ALA A 204 2.92 -3.67 20.23
CA ALA A 204 3.37 -2.80 19.16
C ALA A 204 2.19 -2.11 18.47
N ALA A 205 2.36 -0.84 18.11
CA ALA A 205 1.45 -0.13 17.23
C ALA A 205 1.63 -0.59 15.77
N LEU A 206 0.59 -0.49 14.97
CA LEU A 206 0.72 -0.58 13.52
C LEU A 206 1.39 0.69 12.97
N PRO A 207 2.03 0.63 11.79
CA PRO A 207 2.66 1.77 11.16
C PRO A 207 1.57 2.69 10.58
N PHE A 208 0.91 3.46 11.46
CA PHE A 208 -0.12 4.41 11.06
C PHE A 208 0.48 5.47 10.14
N ASP A 209 -0.20 5.74 9.06
CA ASP A 209 0.24 6.67 8.04
C ASP A 209 -0.94 7.44 7.44
N LEU A 210 -0.71 8.71 7.16
CA LEU A 210 -1.58 9.57 6.37
C LEU A 210 -0.87 9.91 5.06
N ALA A 211 -1.54 9.62 3.94
CA ALA A 211 -1.05 9.95 2.61
C ALA A 211 -2.05 10.79 1.83
N LEU A 212 -1.53 11.74 1.05
CA LEU A 212 -2.26 12.55 0.09
C LEU A 212 -1.69 12.33 -1.30
N GLY A 213 -2.54 12.16 -2.31
CA GLY A 213 -2.09 11.93 -3.68
C GLY A 213 -2.90 12.73 -4.68
N MET A 214 -2.26 13.12 -5.77
CA MET A 214 -2.94 13.70 -6.92
C MET A 214 -2.36 13.14 -8.21
N SER A 215 -3.20 13.04 -9.23
CA SER A 215 -2.77 12.67 -10.57
C SER A 215 -3.49 13.47 -11.63
N LYS A 216 -2.83 13.67 -12.77
CA LYS A 216 -3.35 14.41 -13.90
C LYS A 216 -3.02 13.71 -15.21
N ASP A 217 -4.07 13.34 -15.93
CA ASP A 217 -4.01 12.85 -17.30
C ASP A 217 -4.04 14.04 -18.25
N PHE A 218 -3.17 14.06 -19.25
CA PHE A 218 -3.11 15.13 -20.23
C PHE A 218 -3.88 14.72 -21.49
N ALA A 219 -4.98 15.42 -21.80
CA ALA A 219 -5.85 15.10 -22.93
C ALA A 219 -5.15 15.10 -24.28
N ASN A 220 -4.12 15.95 -24.46
CA ASN A 220 -3.39 16.14 -25.71
C ASN A 220 -2.04 15.39 -25.77
N ALA A 221 -1.72 14.61 -24.76
CA ALA A 221 -0.48 13.84 -24.71
C ALA A 221 -0.75 12.49 -24.01
N PRO A 222 -0.13 11.41 -24.45
CA PRO A 222 -0.29 10.10 -23.79
C PRO A 222 0.52 10.06 -22.49
N LEU A 223 0.30 11.04 -21.62
CA LEU A 223 1.06 11.22 -20.38
C LEU A 223 0.11 11.39 -19.20
N ARG A 224 0.50 10.82 -18.08
CA ARG A 224 -0.08 11.05 -16.76
C ARG A 224 1.04 11.36 -15.77
N VAL A 225 0.84 12.37 -14.95
CA VAL A 225 1.77 12.73 -13.87
C VAL A 225 1.08 12.51 -12.53
N SER A 226 1.79 11.96 -11.57
CA SER A 226 1.30 11.80 -10.22
C SER A 226 2.28 12.34 -9.19
N LEU A 227 1.73 12.87 -8.10
CA LEU A 227 2.45 13.31 -6.92
C LEU A 227 1.77 12.72 -5.70
N THR A 228 2.53 12.03 -4.86
CA THR A 228 2.06 11.52 -3.57
C THR A 228 2.91 12.12 -2.46
N ALA A 229 2.25 12.65 -1.43
CA ALA A 229 2.86 12.96 -0.15
C ALA A 229 2.50 11.82 0.80
N ASP A 230 3.50 11.06 1.21
CA ASP A 230 3.40 9.81 1.96
C ASP A 230 3.99 9.97 3.36
N ASP A 231 3.49 9.18 4.31
CA ASP A 231 3.95 9.16 5.71
C ASP A 231 3.91 10.54 6.38
N LEU A 232 2.79 11.24 6.24
CA LEU A 232 2.59 12.59 6.79
C LEU A 232 2.40 12.63 8.31
N THR A 233 2.49 11.50 8.99
CA THR A 233 2.40 11.38 10.44
C THR A 233 3.75 11.35 11.15
N HIS A 234 4.85 11.12 10.44
CA HIS A 234 6.19 11.00 10.98
C HIS A 234 7.10 12.09 10.40
N TRP A 235 7.28 13.18 11.16
CA TRP A 235 8.11 14.31 10.77
C TRP A 235 9.46 14.38 11.49
N ASP A 236 9.62 13.58 12.55
CA ASP A 236 10.85 13.49 13.29
C ASP A 236 11.90 12.80 12.40
N ASP A 237 13.07 13.42 12.26
CA ASP A 237 14.19 12.94 11.44
C ASP A 237 13.94 12.84 9.91
N VAL A 238 12.76 13.22 9.41
CA VAL A 238 12.40 13.17 7.98
C VAL A 238 12.31 14.59 7.40
N LYS A 239 13.08 14.87 6.37
CA LYS A 239 13.01 16.19 5.69
C LYS A 239 11.74 16.28 4.85
N PHE A 240 11.17 17.47 4.76
CA PHE A 240 9.94 17.74 4.00
C PHE A 240 9.91 17.09 2.60
N ILE A 241 11.00 17.20 1.82
CA ILE A 241 11.06 16.63 0.47
C ILE A 241 10.97 15.09 0.45
N GLN A 242 11.34 14.41 1.53
CA GLN A 242 11.37 12.96 1.62
C GLN A 242 9.97 12.35 1.74
N HIS A 243 8.97 13.16 2.06
CA HIS A 243 7.57 12.71 2.04
C HIS A 243 7.01 12.60 0.60
N PHE A 244 7.72 13.09 -0.41
CA PHE A 244 7.18 13.10 -1.77
C PHE A 244 7.65 11.93 -2.60
N VAL A 245 6.71 11.48 -3.45
CA VAL A 245 6.93 10.49 -4.50
C VAL A 245 6.35 11.05 -5.79
N LEU A 246 7.17 11.11 -6.83
CA LEU A 246 6.78 11.54 -8.17
C LEU A 246 6.61 10.32 -9.07
N GLY A 247 5.57 10.33 -9.88
CA GLY A 247 5.31 9.33 -10.91
C GLY A 247 5.00 9.95 -12.26
N LEU A 248 5.46 9.31 -13.31
CA LEU A 248 5.17 9.64 -14.69
C LEU A 248 4.79 8.36 -15.43
N ASP A 249 3.61 8.36 -16.03
CA ASP A 249 3.15 7.35 -16.97
C ASP A 249 3.22 7.87 -18.39
N VAL A 250 3.66 7.02 -19.29
CA VAL A 250 3.44 7.10 -20.73
C VAL A 250 2.39 6.07 -21.08
N LEU A 251 1.31 6.50 -21.73
CA LEU A 251 0.14 5.68 -22.08
C LEU A 251 0.08 5.47 -23.60
N PRO A 252 0.89 4.56 -24.18
CA PRO A 252 0.97 4.37 -25.64
C PRO A 252 -0.37 3.96 -26.23
N SER A 253 -1.22 3.33 -25.44
CA SER A 253 -2.59 2.97 -25.79
C SER A 253 -3.47 2.95 -24.53
N LYS A 254 -4.79 2.83 -24.72
CA LYS A 254 -5.75 2.66 -23.60
C LYS A 254 -5.50 1.39 -22.78
N ASN A 255 -4.73 0.46 -23.32
CA ASN A 255 -4.49 -0.86 -22.73
C ASN A 255 -3.04 -1.07 -22.27
N THR A 256 -2.17 -0.08 -22.43
CA THR A 256 -0.75 -0.22 -22.14
C THR A 256 -0.25 1.01 -21.39
N TRP A 257 0.49 0.78 -20.34
CA TRP A 257 1.19 1.83 -19.62
C TRP A 257 2.68 1.49 -19.48
N VAL A 258 3.52 2.50 -19.50
CA VAL A 258 4.94 2.45 -19.13
C VAL A 258 5.16 3.55 -18.11
N ALA A 259 5.68 3.20 -16.95
CA ALA A 259 5.78 4.11 -15.83
C ALA A 259 7.21 4.24 -15.31
N VAL A 260 7.52 5.43 -14.80
CA VAL A 260 8.73 5.70 -14.04
C VAL A 260 8.35 6.49 -12.79
N GLY A 261 8.97 6.13 -11.67
CA GLY A 261 8.74 6.78 -10.38
C GLY A 261 10.04 7.16 -9.68
N TYR A 262 9.95 8.17 -8.85
CA TYR A 262 11.04 8.60 -7.98
C TYR A 262 10.54 8.83 -6.55
N ASN A 263 11.07 8.07 -5.60
CA ASN A 263 10.78 8.17 -4.18
C ASN A 263 11.95 8.87 -3.48
N PHE A 264 11.72 10.10 -3.02
CA PHE A 264 12.74 10.94 -2.41
C PHE A 264 13.25 10.36 -1.08
N ARG A 265 12.36 9.74 -0.29
CA ARG A 265 12.74 9.11 0.99
C ARG A 265 13.66 7.93 0.76
N ARG A 266 13.27 7.00 -0.12
CA ARG A 266 14.10 5.84 -0.48
C ARG A 266 15.45 6.26 -1.04
N ALA A 267 15.50 7.30 -1.87
CA ALA A 267 16.73 7.84 -2.41
C ALA A 267 17.66 8.40 -1.32
N HIS A 268 17.10 8.91 -0.23
CA HIS A 268 17.86 9.45 0.89
C HIS A 268 18.28 8.38 1.89
N GLU A 269 17.38 7.53 2.33
CA GLU A 269 17.62 6.50 3.36
C GLU A 269 18.56 5.38 2.87
N MET A 270 18.52 5.09 1.57
CA MET A 270 19.31 4.01 0.96
C MET A 270 20.66 4.48 0.37
N LYS A 271 21.18 5.63 0.85
CA LYS A 271 22.51 6.09 0.48
C LYS A 271 23.60 5.22 1.07
N VAL A 272 24.64 4.99 0.29
CA VAL A 272 25.87 4.36 0.74
C VAL A 272 27.04 5.29 0.39
N ALA A 273 27.84 5.67 1.37
CA ALA A 273 28.93 6.64 1.22
C ALA A 273 28.47 7.93 0.50
N ASP A 274 27.35 8.51 0.97
CA ASP A 274 26.70 9.73 0.45
C ASP A 274 26.21 9.67 -1.01
N LYS A 275 26.24 8.51 -1.66
CA LYS A 275 25.72 8.31 -3.00
C LYS A 275 24.43 7.50 -2.98
N SER A 276 23.41 7.99 -3.68
CA SER A 276 22.10 7.31 -3.74
C SER A 276 22.10 6.06 -4.62
N HIS A 277 23.09 5.90 -5.50
CA HIS A 277 23.23 4.76 -6.42
C HIS A 277 21.94 4.42 -7.19
N TRP A 278 21.17 5.45 -7.56
CA TRP A 278 19.84 5.32 -8.20
C TRP A 278 18.75 4.70 -7.31
N ALA A 279 19.01 4.54 -5.99
CA ALA A 279 17.97 4.19 -5.04
C ALA A 279 16.87 5.25 -5.12
N GLY A 280 15.61 4.80 -5.03
CA GLY A 280 14.47 5.70 -5.22
C GLY A 280 13.86 5.65 -6.62
N ILE A 281 14.61 5.27 -7.67
CA ILE A 281 14.04 5.06 -9.01
C ILE A 281 13.31 3.72 -9.07
N SER A 282 12.16 3.74 -9.73
CA SER A 282 11.41 2.57 -10.14
C SER A 282 10.90 2.74 -11.56
N VAL A 283 10.73 1.63 -12.26
CA VAL A 283 10.21 1.56 -13.63
C VAL A 283 9.29 0.37 -13.76
N GLY A 284 8.33 0.43 -14.68
CA GLY A 284 7.48 -0.69 -14.95
C GLY A 284 6.65 -0.52 -16.21
N ALA A 285 5.96 -1.57 -16.57
CA ALA A 285 5.04 -1.60 -17.69
C ALA A 285 3.90 -2.56 -17.43
N GLY A 286 2.77 -2.32 -18.06
CA GLY A 286 1.63 -3.20 -17.98
C GLY A 286 0.79 -3.21 -19.24
N LEU A 287 0.04 -4.28 -19.38
CA LEU A 287 -0.79 -4.56 -20.54
C LEU A 287 -2.13 -5.13 -20.09
N ASN A 288 -3.20 -4.57 -20.64
CA ASN A 288 -4.57 -5.04 -20.46
C ASN A 288 -5.03 -5.70 -21.77
N VAL A 289 -5.32 -6.99 -21.73
CA VAL A 289 -5.81 -7.74 -22.90
C VAL A 289 -7.15 -8.36 -22.56
N LYS A 290 -8.21 -7.72 -23.03
CA LYS A 290 -9.61 -8.12 -22.75
C LYS A 290 -9.83 -8.17 -21.22
N LYS A 291 -10.01 -9.39 -20.67
CA LYS A 291 -10.23 -9.64 -19.24
C LYS A 291 -8.95 -9.85 -18.43
N PHE A 292 -7.81 -9.97 -19.10
CA PHE A 292 -6.51 -10.15 -18.45
C PHE A 292 -5.75 -8.85 -18.35
N LYS A 293 -5.14 -8.61 -17.21
CA LYS A 293 -4.26 -7.48 -16.93
C LYS A 293 -2.98 -8.01 -16.31
N VAL A 294 -1.85 -7.60 -16.84
CA VAL A 294 -0.53 -8.00 -16.34
C VAL A 294 0.32 -6.76 -16.19
N GLY A 295 1.00 -6.64 -15.07
CA GLY A 295 1.96 -5.58 -14.80
C GLY A 295 3.24 -6.13 -14.24
N VAL A 296 4.35 -5.49 -14.57
CA VAL A 296 5.66 -5.77 -14.01
C VAL A 296 6.34 -4.46 -13.65
N ALA A 297 7.00 -4.43 -12.50
CA ALA A 297 7.77 -3.27 -12.07
C ALA A 297 9.08 -3.70 -11.41
N TYR A 298 10.09 -2.88 -11.62
CA TYR A 298 11.39 -2.99 -10.99
C TYR A 298 11.66 -1.73 -10.17
N GLY A 299 12.03 -1.91 -8.92
CA GLY A 299 12.43 -0.83 -8.02
C GLY A 299 13.84 -1.06 -7.48
N LYS A 300 14.70 -0.06 -7.59
CA LYS A 300 16.00 -0.10 -6.96
C LYS A 300 15.90 0.39 -5.52
N TYR A 301 16.12 -0.51 -4.56
CA TYR A 301 16.04 -0.18 -3.14
C TYR A 301 17.43 0.11 -2.55
N HIS A 302 18.45 -0.65 -2.93
CA HIS A 302 19.79 -0.52 -2.39
C HIS A 302 20.82 -0.90 -3.47
N VAL A 303 22.11 -0.59 -3.25
CA VAL A 303 23.20 -1.00 -4.16
C VAL A 303 23.17 -2.51 -4.42
N ALA A 304 22.91 -3.28 -3.35
CA ALA A 304 22.92 -4.75 -3.37
C ALA A 304 21.50 -5.37 -3.41
N ALA A 305 20.43 -4.56 -3.51
CA ALA A 305 19.08 -5.08 -3.45
C ALA A 305 18.13 -4.31 -4.37
N SER A 306 17.31 -5.06 -5.07
CA SER A 306 16.23 -4.56 -5.92
C SER A 306 14.95 -5.37 -5.66
N SER A 307 13.81 -4.82 -6.02
CA SER A 307 12.53 -5.46 -5.93
C SER A 307 11.96 -5.65 -7.33
N LEU A 308 11.36 -6.82 -7.57
CA LEU A 308 10.62 -7.13 -8.79
C LEU A 308 9.18 -7.47 -8.39
N VAL A 309 8.25 -6.65 -8.85
CA VAL A 309 6.81 -6.83 -8.61
C VAL A 309 6.13 -7.29 -9.89
N ILE A 310 5.32 -8.32 -9.78
CA ILE A 310 4.51 -8.86 -10.88
C ILE A 310 3.07 -8.98 -10.39
N ASN A 311 2.13 -8.47 -11.15
CA ASN A 311 0.69 -8.67 -10.93
C ASN A 311 0.03 -9.29 -12.14
N ALA A 312 -0.93 -10.14 -11.90
CA ALA A 312 -1.86 -10.63 -12.88
C ALA A 312 -3.28 -10.51 -12.34
N ALA A 313 -4.18 -9.92 -13.11
CA ALA A 313 -5.59 -9.84 -12.75
C ALA A 313 -6.47 -10.39 -13.89
N PHE A 314 -7.62 -10.90 -13.48
CA PHE A 314 -8.61 -11.47 -14.38
C PHE A 314 -10.01 -11.07 -13.92
N SER A 315 -10.81 -10.48 -14.82
CA SER A 315 -12.23 -10.19 -14.58
C SER A 315 -13.10 -11.32 -15.17
N LEU A 316 -13.94 -11.95 -14.33
CA LEU A 316 -14.78 -13.11 -14.68
C LEU A 316 -15.93 -12.77 -15.63
#